data_c036097a18bab0b48b073173262d9c9a
#
_entry.id   c036097a18bab0b48b073173262d9c9a
#
_cell.length_a   1.000
_cell.length_b   1.000
_cell.length_c   1.000
_cell.angle_alpha   90.00
_cell.angle_beta   90.00
_cell.angle_gamma   90.00
#
_symmetry.space_group_name_H-M   'P 1'
#
loop_
_entity.id
_entity.type
_entity.pdbx_description
1 polymer ?
#
loop_
_entity_poly.entity_id
_entity_poly.type
_entity_poly.pdbx_seq_one_letter_code
_entity_poly.pdbx_strand_id
1 'polypeptide(L)' 'MELLKTFEEKIAYAVEKVKALKEEKNNLEKKIRELENIIKSKDHEIEKITSEKTAVKTQIEALLKELD' A
#
# COMPACT_ATOMS: atom_id res chain seq x y z
N MET A 1 17.39 25.93 -39.71
CA MET A 1 16.83 24.77 -40.43
C MET A 1 15.65 24.24 -39.73
N GLU A 2 14.54 24.13 -40.41
CA GLU A 2 13.30 23.64 -39.84
C GLU A 2 13.39 22.20 -39.38
N LEU A 3 14.12 21.34 -40.08
CA LEU A 3 14.30 19.93 -39.74
C LEU A 3 14.98 19.75 -38.38
N LEU A 4 16.06 20.53 -38.14
CA LEU A 4 16.78 20.52 -36.88
C LEU A 4 15.92 21.07 -35.75
N LYS A 5 15.14 22.11 -36.00
CA LYS A 5 14.23 22.70 -35.04
C LYS A 5 13.13 21.70 -34.64
N THR A 6 12.55 21.01 -35.59
CA THR A 6 11.52 19.97 -35.33
C THR A 6 12.12 18.83 -34.53
N PHE A 7 13.34 18.43 -34.84
CA PHE A 7 14.05 17.39 -34.11
C PHE A 7 14.32 17.79 -32.66
N GLU A 8 14.77 19.01 -32.45
CA GLU A 8 15.01 19.56 -31.10
C GLU A 8 13.74 19.64 -30.31
N GLU A 9 12.63 20.04 -30.92
CA GLU A 9 11.32 20.08 -30.27
C GLU A 9 10.85 18.69 -29.84
N LYS A 10 11.07 17.69 -30.66
CA LYS A 10 10.72 16.29 -30.35
C LYS A 10 11.57 15.75 -29.20
N ILE A 11 12.85 16.10 -29.16
CA ILE A 11 13.76 15.72 -28.07
C ILE A 11 13.29 16.37 -26.76
N ALA A 12 13.00 17.67 -26.80
CA ALA A 12 12.52 18.41 -25.64
C ALA A 12 11.21 17.80 -25.10
N TYR A 13 10.30 17.45 -25.99
CA TYR A 13 9.05 16.79 -25.62
C TYR A 13 9.30 15.44 -24.94
N ALA A 14 10.21 14.64 -25.51
CA ALA A 14 10.55 13.33 -24.95
C ALA A 14 11.19 13.48 -23.57
N VAL A 15 12.06 14.45 -23.37
CA VAL A 15 12.71 14.73 -22.09
C VAL A 15 11.66 15.12 -21.03
N GLU A 16 10.73 16.00 -21.40
CA GLU A 16 9.66 16.41 -20.50
C GLU A 16 8.77 15.22 -20.12
N LYS A 17 8.46 14.37 -21.09
CA LYS A 17 7.66 13.17 -20.84
C LYS A 17 8.35 12.20 -19.90
N VAL A 18 9.68 12.00 -20.07
CA VAL A 18 10.47 11.14 -19.17
C VAL A 18 10.47 11.70 -17.77
N LYS A 19 10.63 13.02 -17.61
CA LYS A 19 10.57 13.67 -16.29
C LYS A 19 9.23 13.46 -15.62
N ALA A 20 8.15 13.64 -16.36
CA ALA A 20 6.79 13.45 -15.84
C ALA A 20 6.57 12.01 -15.41
N LEU A 21 7.04 11.04 -16.19
CA LEU A 21 6.93 9.62 -15.87
C LEU A 21 7.72 9.24 -14.62
N LYS A 22 8.91 9.83 -14.46
CA LYS A 22 9.74 9.61 -13.26
C LYS A 22 9.06 10.14 -12.02
N GLU A 23 8.46 11.32 -12.11
CA GLU A 23 7.72 11.93 -11.01
C GLU A 23 6.50 11.08 -10.64
N GLU A 24 5.75 10.64 -11.64
CA GLU A 24 4.61 9.75 -11.44
C GLU A 24 5.03 8.43 -10.79
N LYS A 25 6.14 7.84 -11.25
CA LYS A 25 6.71 6.63 -10.67
C LYS A 25 7.04 6.83 -9.20
N ASN A 26 7.70 7.93 -8.86
CA ASN A 26 8.07 8.25 -7.47
C ASN A 26 6.83 8.41 -6.59
N ASN A 27 5.80 9.07 -7.10
CA ASN A 27 4.54 9.25 -6.39
C ASN A 27 3.82 7.92 -6.15
N LEU A 28 3.82 7.04 -7.15
CA LEU A 28 3.24 5.70 -7.04
C LEU A 28 4.00 4.82 -6.05
N GLU A 29 5.32 4.88 -6.06
CA GLU A 29 6.16 4.15 -5.10
C GLU A 29 5.88 4.60 -3.67
N LYS A 30 5.70 5.89 -3.47
CA LYS A 30 5.34 6.46 -2.17
C LYS A 30 3.97 5.95 -1.72
N LYS A 31 3.00 5.95 -2.62
CA LYS A 31 1.66 5.42 -2.35
C LYS A 31 1.69 3.94 -1.99
N ILE A 32 2.48 3.16 -2.70
CA ILE A 32 2.65 1.73 -2.42
C ILE A 32 3.18 1.53 -1.00
N ARG A 33 4.20 2.28 -0.59
CA ARG A 33 4.73 2.19 0.77
C ARG A 33 3.70 2.55 1.82
N GLU A 34 2.90 3.59 1.57
CA GLU A 34 1.83 3.99 2.47
C GLU A 34 0.77 2.89 2.61
N LEU A 35 0.38 2.28 1.49
CA LEU A 35 -0.59 1.19 1.47
C LEU A 35 -0.05 -0.07 2.16
N GLU A 36 1.22 -0.39 1.96
CA GLU A 36 1.87 -1.51 2.63
C GLU A 36 1.86 -1.33 4.15
N ASN A 37 2.11 -0.10 4.61
CA ASN A 37 2.06 0.21 6.03
C ASN A 37 0.65 0.08 6.60
N ILE A 38 -0.36 0.50 5.83
CA ILE A 38 -1.77 0.36 6.22
C ILE A 38 -2.15 -1.12 6.33
N ILE A 39 -1.74 -1.92 5.36
CA ILE A 39 -1.99 -3.37 5.35
C ILE A 39 -1.36 -4.02 6.58
N LYS A 40 -0.12 -3.68 6.87
CA LYS A 40 0.60 -4.22 8.03
C LYS A 40 -0.10 -3.87 9.33
N SER A 41 -0.58 -2.65 9.46
CA SER A 41 -1.32 -2.19 10.64
C SER A 41 -2.66 -2.94 10.77
N LYS A 42 -3.35 -3.12 9.66
CA LYS A 42 -4.64 -3.85 9.65
C LYS A 42 -4.47 -5.33 9.97
N ASP A 43 -3.43 -5.95 9.48
CA ASP A 43 -3.10 -7.35 9.80
C ASP A 43 -2.84 -7.50 11.29
N HIS A 44 -2.17 -6.53 11.88
CA HIS A 44 -1.89 -6.53 13.32
C HIS A 44 -3.19 -6.40 14.13
N GLU A 45 -4.10 -5.54 13.69
CA GLU A 45 -5.43 -5.40 14.31
C GLU A 45 -6.23 -6.69 14.23
N ILE A 46 -6.20 -7.35 13.06
CA ILE A 46 -6.90 -8.61 12.85
C ILE A 46 -6.35 -9.71 13.77
N GLU A 47 -5.04 -9.81 13.90
CA GLU A 47 -4.39 -10.77 14.81
C GLU A 47 -4.82 -10.54 16.25
N LYS A 48 -4.88 -9.28 16.67
CA LYS A 48 -5.30 -8.88 18.01
C LYS A 48 -6.75 -9.29 18.27
N ILE A 49 -7.65 -8.97 17.34
CA ILE A 49 -9.07 -9.29 17.45
C ILE A 49 -9.27 -10.81 17.47
N THR A 50 -8.57 -11.54 16.63
CA THR A 50 -8.63 -13.00 16.57
C THR A 50 -8.15 -13.61 17.89
N SER A 51 -7.08 -13.09 18.45
CA SER A 51 -6.54 -13.53 19.73
C SER A 51 -7.53 -13.29 20.88
N GLU A 52 -8.14 -12.10 20.93
CA GLU A 52 -9.15 -11.74 21.92
C GLU A 52 -10.40 -12.63 21.80
N LYS A 53 -10.84 -12.89 20.58
CA LYS A 53 -11.97 -13.76 20.30
C LYS A 53 -11.72 -15.18 20.80
N THR A 54 -10.54 -15.71 20.56
CA THR A 54 -10.13 -17.04 21.02
C THR A 54 -10.10 -17.11 22.55
N ALA A 55 -9.57 -16.08 23.21
CA ALA A 55 -9.52 -15.99 24.66
C ALA A 55 -10.92 -15.98 25.28
N VAL A 56 -11.83 -15.19 24.73
CA VAL A 56 -13.23 -15.13 25.17
C VAL A 56 -13.93 -16.49 24.99
N LYS A 57 -13.72 -17.10 23.85
CA LYS A 57 -14.28 -18.43 23.56
C LYS A 57 -13.82 -19.46 24.58
N THR A 58 -12.54 -19.47 24.92
CA THR A 58 -11.96 -20.37 25.89
C THR A 58 -12.55 -20.14 27.29
N GLN A 59 -12.74 -18.89 27.69
CA GLN A 59 -13.37 -18.54 28.96
C GLN A 59 -14.83 -19.03 29.03
N ILE A 60 -15.59 -18.85 27.96
CA ILE A 60 -16.96 -19.29 27.88
C ILE A 60 -17.04 -20.81 28.00
N GLU A 61 -16.17 -21.52 27.29
CA GLU A 61 -16.11 -22.99 27.34
C GLU A 61 -15.78 -23.47 28.76
N ALA A 62 -14.86 -22.81 29.45
CA ALA A 62 -14.52 -23.13 30.83
C ALA A 62 -15.68 -22.92 31.79
N LEU A 63 -16.42 -21.82 31.63
CA LEU A 63 -17.60 -21.53 32.44
C LEU A 63 -18.71 -22.56 32.21
N LEU A 64 -18.95 -22.94 30.99
CA LEU A 64 -19.93 -23.95 30.63
C LEU A 64 -19.57 -25.31 31.23
N LYS A 65 -18.31 -25.63 31.27
CA LYS A 65 -17.81 -26.86 31.85
C LYS A 65 -18.04 -26.92 33.36
N GLU A 66 -17.92 -25.77 34.05
CA GLU A 66 -18.22 -25.69 35.48
C GLU A 66 -19.69 -25.89 35.82
N LEU A 67 -20.56 -25.57 34.88
CA LEU A 67 -22.02 -25.74 35.06
C LEU A 67 -22.46 -27.18 34.94
N ASP A 68 -21.67 -28.00 34.32
CA ASP A 68 -21.93 -29.44 34.21
C ASP A 68 -21.51 -30.14 35.51
#